data_12ab18f6350aaa61bd9a070158c36aff
#
_entry.id   12ab18f6350aaa61bd9a070158c36aff
#
_cell.length_a   1.000
_cell.length_b   1.000
_cell.length_c   1.000
_cell.angle_alpha   90.00
_cell.angle_beta   90.00
_cell.angle_gamma   90.00
#
_symmetry.space_group_name_H-M   'P 1'
#
loop_
_entity.id
_entity.type
_entity.pdbx_description
1 polymer ?
#
loop_
_entity_poly.entity_id
_entity_poly.type
_entity_poly.pdbx_seq_one_letter_code
_entity_poly.pdbx_strand_id
1 'polypeptide(L)'
;YDGSTWKEIPLPASVEEILKVNVASQRDDAIRLFITQAEKDLAAGYKVIIGGDFNEPSHCDWIEKNKDMYDHNGFVVPWTVTTLLEEAGFVDSYRKIYPNPLTHPGFTYPSDNPAKTPEKITWAPKADERDRIDFIFYKGEGLDARKAVIFGPKGSIVRAQRVQETSKDKFLLPLDVWPTDHKGLLVTFICK
;
A
#
# COMPACT_ATOMS: atom_id res chain seq x y z
N TYR A 1 6.76 12.77 9.38
CA TYR A 1 7.41 11.82 10.30
C TYR A 1 8.50 11.04 9.56
N ASP A 2 9.56 10.73 10.24
CA ASP A 2 10.65 9.89 9.73
C ASP A 2 10.24 8.41 9.78
N GLY A 3 10.32 7.71 8.64
CA GLY A 3 9.85 6.33 8.53
C GLY A 3 10.68 5.28 9.29
N SER A 4 11.83 5.64 9.84
CA SER A 4 12.69 4.75 10.62
C SER A 4 12.65 5.02 12.12
N THR A 5 12.45 6.27 12.51
CA THR A 5 12.48 6.71 13.91
C THR A 5 11.11 7.09 14.45
N TRP A 6 10.11 7.24 13.58
CA TRP A 6 8.75 7.70 13.90
C TRP A 6 8.69 9.06 14.62
N LYS A 7 9.75 9.85 14.47
CA LYS A 7 9.78 11.20 15.01
C LYS A 7 9.21 12.19 14.02
N GLU A 8 8.56 13.22 14.56
CA GLU A 8 8.14 14.37 13.77
C GLU A 8 9.38 15.07 13.19
N ILE A 9 9.38 15.28 11.90
CA ILE A 9 10.43 15.99 11.17
C ILE A 9 9.80 17.11 10.36
N PRO A 10 10.55 18.14 9.94
CA PRO A 10 10.08 19.11 8.97
C PRO A 10 9.60 18.44 7.70
N LEU A 11 8.65 19.06 7.00
CA LEU A 11 8.28 18.59 5.67
C LEU A 11 9.52 18.57 4.78
N PRO A 12 9.71 17.51 3.98
CA PRO A 12 10.79 17.45 3.01
C PRO A 12 10.66 18.59 2.01
N ALA A 13 11.79 19.12 1.55
CA ALA A 13 11.77 20.22 0.58
C ALA A 13 11.51 19.73 -0.86
N SER A 14 11.69 18.44 -1.11
CA SER A 14 11.54 17.87 -2.46
C SER A 14 11.23 16.38 -2.45
N VAL A 15 10.79 15.87 -3.60
CA VAL A 15 10.60 14.43 -3.84
C VAL A 15 11.92 13.66 -3.70
N GLU A 16 13.04 14.26 -4.10
CA GLU A 16 14.37 13.64 -3.98
C GLU A 16 14.74 13.38 -2.52
N GLU A 17 14.38 14.27 -1.60
CA GLU A 17 14.60 14.04 -0.16
C GLU A 17 13.74 12.88 0.35
N ILE A 18 12.47 12.81 -0.07
CA ILE A 18 11.59 11.69 0.28
C ILE A 18 12.19 10.38 -0.21
N LEU A 19 12.58 10.31 -1.49
CA LEU A 19 13.14 9.10 -2.09
C LEU A 19 14.49 8.72 -1.48
N LYS A 20 15.32 9.68 -1.10
CA LYS A 20 16.59 9.42 -0.42
C LYS A 20 16.38 8.69 0.92
N VAL A 21 15.41 9.14 1.71
CA VAL A 21 15.05 8.48 2.99
C VAL A 21 14.45 7.10 2.72
N ASN A 22 13.61 7.00 1.69
CA ASN A 22 12.98 5.74 1.32
C ASN A 22 14.00 4.67 0.90
N VAL A 23 14.93 5.00 0.02
CA VAL A 23 16.01 4.09 -0.44
C VAL A 23 16.94 3.68 0.71
N ALA A 24 17.17 4.55 1.69
CA ALA A 24 17.97 4.21 2.87
C ALA A 24 17.37 3.05 3.70
N SER A 25 16.10 2.72 3.49
CA SER A 25 15.43 1.57 4.12
C SER A 25 15.77 0.22 3.50
N GLN A 26 16.43 0.20 2.33
CA GLN A 26 16.84 -1.01 1.57
C GLN A 26 15.67 -1.90 1.09
N ARG A 27 14.44 -1.37 1.05
CA ARG A 27 13.28 -2.12 0.52
C ARG A 27 13.41 -2.38 -0.97
N ASP A 28 13.97 -1.43 -1.70
CA ASP A 28 14.27 -1.55 -3.13
C ASP A 28 15.31 -2.64 -3.42
N ASP A 29 16.33 -2.81 -2.57
CA ASP A 29 17.30 -3.91 -2.70
C ASP A 29 16.61 -5.27 -2.54
N ALA A 30 15.72 -5.40 -1.55
CA ALA A 30 14.97 -6.62 -1.34
C ALA A 30 14.06 -6.95 -2.55
N ILE A 31 13.38 -5.95 -3.11
CA ILE A 31 12.51 -6.18 -4.26
C ILE A 31 13.29 -6.49 -5.54
N ARG A 32 14.48 -5.92 -5.75
CA ARG A 32 15.36 -6.27 -6.86
C ARG A 32 15.82 -7.73 -6.80
N LEU A 33 16.14 -8.23 -5.60
CA LEU A 33 16.46 -9.64 -5.39
C LEU A 33 15.27 -10.54 -5.71
N PHE A 34 14.08 -10.15 -5.25
CA PHE A 34 12.85 -10.87 -5.58
C PHE A 34 12.61 -10.91 -7.10
N ILE A 35 12.69 -9.77 -7.79
CA ILE A 35 12.49 -9.67 -9.24
C ILE A 35 13.48 -10.60 -9.97
N THR A 36 14.74 -10.60 -9.57
CA THR A 36 15.78 -11.47 -10.16
C THR A 36 15.44 -12.95 -10.03
N GLN A 37 14.86 -13.38 -8.91
CA GLN A 37 14.42 -14.77 -8.75
C GLN A 37 13.13 -15.04 -9.52
N ALA A 38 12.19 -14.13 -9.47
CA ALA A 38 10.90 -14.24 -10.17
C ALA A 38 11.06 -14.37 -11.68
N GLU A 39 12.03 -13.70 -12.28
CA GLU A 39 12.33 -13.82 -13.72
C GLU A 39 12.77 -15.25 -14.11
N LYS A 40 13.53 -15.92 -13.25
CA LYS A 40 13.91 -17.33 -13.46
C LYS A 40 12.69 -18.27 -13.40
N ASP A 41 11.82 -18.01 -12.42
CA ASP A 41 10.61 -18.81 -12.22
C ASP A 41 9.63 -18.60 -13.39
N LEU A 42 9.47 -17.37 -13.86
CA LEU A 42 8.67 -17.04 -15.05
C LEU A 42 9.23 -17.71 -16.31
N ALA A 43 10.55 -17.68 -16.50
CA ALA A 43 11.22 -18.35 -17.61
C ALA A 43 11.05 -19.88 -17.55
N ALA A 44 10.88 -20.45 -16.38
CA ALA A 44 10.55 -21.86 -16.17
C ALA A 44 9.04 -22.17 -16.34
N GLY A 45 8.21 -21.19 -16.68
CA GLY A 45 6.77 -21.35 -16.92
C GLY A 45 5.90 -21.20 -15.67
N TYR A 46 6.45 -20.82 -14.54
CA TYR A 46 5.66 -20.55 -13.33
C TYR A 46 4.92 -19.21 -13.44
N LYS A 47 3.84 -19.12 -12.70
CA LYS A 47 3.12 -17.87 -12.43
C LYS A 47 3.56 -17.39 -11.06
N VAL A 48 3.91 -16.12 -10.95
CA VAL A 48 4.48 -15.55 -9.73
C VAL A 48 3.48 -14.57 -9.11
N ILE A 49 3.25 -14.73 -7.81
CA ILE A 49 2.47 -13.81 -6.99
C ILE A 49 3.33 -13.41 -5.79
N ILE A 50 3.40 -12.13 -5.50
CA ILE A 50 4.00 -11.60 -4.29
C ILE A 50 2.95 -10.79 -3.52
N GLY A 51 2.87 -10.96 -2.21
CA GLY A 51 1.97 -10.18 -1.36
C GLY A 51 2.53 -9.98 0.03
N GLY A 52 2.13 -8.89 0.66
CA GLY A 52 2.51 -8.53 2.03
C GLY A 52 2.46 -7.03 2.27
N ASP A 53 2.87 -6.66 3.48
CA ASP A 53 3.17 -5.28 3.84
C ASP A 53 4.54 -4.88 3.26
N PHE A 54 4.54 -3.89 2.38
CA PHE A 54 5.77 -3.39 1.76
C PHE A 54 6.35 -2.19 2.52
N ASN A 55 5.64 -1.70 3.54
CA ASN A 55 6.04 -0.52 4.32
C ASN A 55 6.40 0.71 3.46
N GLU A 56 5.80 0.81 2.30
CA GLU A 56 6.00 1.86 1.31
C GLU A 56 4.69 2.05 0.54
N PRO A 57 4.22 3.28 0.30
CA PRO A 57 3.05 3.53 -0.54
C PRO A 57 3.27 3.14 -2.00
N SER A 58 2.24 3.31 -2.82
CA SER A 58 2.35 3.04 -4.25
C SER A 58 2.52 4.33 -5.06
N HIS A 59 3.38 4.28 -6.07
CA HIS A 59 3.49 5.33 -7.08
C HIS A 59 2.16 5.58 -7.83
N CYS A 60 1.28 4.57 -7.89
CA CYS A 60 -0.07 4.70 -8.44
C CYS A 60 -1.05 5.45 -7.53
N ASP A 61 -0.67 5.70 -6.28
CA ASP A 61 -1.51 6.29 -5.25
C ASP A 61 -1.10 7.71 -4.88
N TRP A 62 0.16 8.07 -5.06
CA TRP A 62 0.68 9.42 -4.84
C TRP A 62 0.85 10.16 -6.18
N ILE A 63 -0.28 10.55 -6.77
CA ILE A 63 -0.35 11.10 -8.13
C ILE A 63 -0.82 12.57 -8.14
N GLU A 64 -0.65 13.26 -9.26
CA GLU A 64 -1.03 14.67 -9.43
C GLU A 64 -2.47 14.99 -8.97
N LYS A 65 -3.41 14.04 -9.15
CA LYS A 65 -4.82 14.28 -8.85
C LYS A 65 -5.16 14.30 -7.36
N ASN A 66 -4.30 13.74 -6.50
CA ASN A 66 -4.52 13.68 -5.05
C ASN A 66 -3.35 14.20 -4.22
N LYS A 67 -2.41 14.91 -4.85
CA LYS A 67 -1.23 15.46 -4.16
C LYS A 67 -1.55 16.38 -2.99
N ASP A 68 -2.74 17.00 -3.00
CA ASP A 68 -3.21 17.92 -1.94
C ASP A 68 -4.19 17.22 -0.97
N MET A 69 -4.31 15.88 -1.04
CA MET A 69 -5.14 15.06 -0.15
C MET A 69 -4.24 14.23 0.79
N TYR A 70 -4.82 13.74 1.88
CA TYR A 70 -4.18 12.76 2.79
C TYR A 70 -2.78 13.18 3.29
N ASP A 71 -2.55 14.47 3.47
CA ASP A 71 -1.25 15.06 3.83
C ASP A 71 -0.10 14.70 2.86
N HIS A 72 -0.40 14.45 1.58
CA HIS A 72 0.63 14.32 0.53
C HIS A 72 1.41 15.63 0.31
N ASN A 73 0.92 16.78 0.80
CA ASN A 73 1.60 18.07 0.84
C ASN A 73 2.08 18.58 -0.54
N GLY A 74 1.32 18.30 -1.58
CA GLY A 74 1.65 18.71 -2.95
C GLY A 74 2.62 17.78 -3.67
N PHE A 75 3.08 16.70 -3.03
CA PHE A 75 4.03 15.78 -3.62
C PHE A 75 3.37 14.72 -4.49
N VAL A 76 4.02 14.45 -5.63
CA VAL A 76 3.79 13.29 -6.49
C VAL A 76 5.05 12.43 -6.37
N VAL A 77 4.92 11.25 -5.78
CA VAL A 77 6.09 10.43 -5.41
C VAL A 77 6.12 9.12 -6.20
N PRO A 78 7.15 8.90 -7.02
CA PRO A 78 7.37 7.61 -7.69
C PRO A 78 8.00 6.61 -6.72
N TRP A 79 7.19 6.10 -5.79
CA TRP A 79 7.61 5.16 -4.76
C TRP A 79 8.33 3.95 -5.35
N THR A 80 9.52 3.65 -4.83
CA THR A 80 10.55 2.85 -5.51
C THR A 80 10.12 1.40 -5.69
N VAL A 81 9.59 0.76 -4.66
CA VAL A 81 9.26 -0.69 -4.70
C VAL A 81 8.19 -0.98 -5.74
N THR A 82 7.10 -0.22 -5.74
CA THR A 82 5.99 -0.44 -6.65
C THR A 82 6.33 -0.04 -8.09
N THR A 83 7.17 0.98 -8.27
CA THR A 83 7.72 1.36 -9.59
C THR A 83 8.57 0.23 -10.17
N LEU A 84 9.50 -0.34 -9.39
CA LEU A 84 10.35 -1.45 -9.82
C LEU A 84 9.53 -2.70 -10.20
N LEU A 85 8.49 -3.01 -9.46
CA LEU A 85 7.60 -4.13 -9.79
C LEU A 85 6.86 -3.90 -11.10
N GLU A 86 6.32 -2.69 -11.32
CA GLU A 86 5.63 -2.36 -12.58
C GLU A 86 6.60 -2.38 -13.77
N GLU A 87 7.78 -1.80 -13.66
CA GLU A 87 8.84 -1.84 -14.67
C GLU A 87 9.26 -3.28 -15.02
N ALA A 88 9.27 -4.17 -14.02
CA ALA A 88 9.49 -5.60 -14.22
C ALA A 88 8.26 -6.34 -14.78
N GLY A 89 7.16 -5.65 -15.08
CA GLY A 89 5.94 -6.19 -15.67
C GLY A 89 5.02 -6.92 -14.69
N PHE A 90 5.20 -6.74 -13.39
CA PHE A 90 4.22 -7.17 -12.40
C PHE A 90 3.02 -6.23 -12.38
N VAL A 91 1.84 -6.79 -12.16
CA VAL A 91 0.57 -6.07 -12.13
C VAL A 91 0.10 -5.92 -10.68
N ASP A 92 -0.14 -4.69 -10.25
CA ASP A 92 -0.87 -4.41 -9.01
C ASP A 92 -2.31 -4.90 -9.14
N SER A 93 -2.67 -5.93 -8.40
CA SER A 93 -3.98 -6.57 -8.50
C SER A 93 -5.13 -5.66 -8.08
N TYR A 94 -4.90 -4.76 -7.11
CA TYR A 94 -5.91 -3.81 -6.66
C TYR A 94 -6.14 -2.71 -7.69
N ARG A 95 -5.09 -2.09 -8.20
CA ARG A 95 -5.17 -1.05 -9.25
C ARG A 95 -5.64 -1.58 -10.59
N LYS A 96 -5.39 -2.87 -10.89
CA LYS A 96 -6.00 -3.56 -12.04
C LYS A 96 -7.53 -3.53 -11.99
N ILE A 97 -8.12 -3.73 -10.81
CA ILE A 97 -9.58 -3.76 -10.61
C ILE A 97 -10.14 -2.36 -10.38
N TYR A 98 -9.41 -1.53 -9.62
CA TYR A 98 -9.82 -0.17 -9.23
C TYR A 98 -8.75 0.84 -9.63
N PRO A 99 -8.70 1.27 -10.90
CA PRO A 99 -7.60 2.10 -11.41
C PRO A 99 -7.62 3.56 -10.91
N ASN A 100 -8.69 3.99 -10.24
CA ASN A 100 -8.82 5.38 -9.78
C ASN A 100 -8.66 5.49 -8.25
N PRO A 101 -7.50 5.97 -7.74
CA PRO A 101 -7.24 6.10 -6.32
C PRO A 101 -8.12 7.15 -5.62
N LEU A 102 -8.71 8.10 -6.34
CA LEU A 102 -9.64 9.08 -5.75
C LEU A 102 -10.96 8.43 -5.29
N THR A 103 -11.41 7.40 -5.98
CA THR A 103 -12.65 6.71 -5.65
C THR A 103 -12.43 5.43 -4.84
N HIS A 104 -11.29 4.81 -5.05
CA HIS A 104 -10.87 3.59 -4.39
C HIS A 104 -9.42 3.76 -3.88
N PRO A 105 -9.19 4.56 -2.82
CA PRO A 105 -7.85 4.75 -2.27
C PRO A 105 -7.23 3.42 -1.83
N GLY A 106 -8.03 2.52 -1.31
CA GLY A 106 -7.57 1.19 -0.95
C GLY A 106 -6.74 1.16 0.34
N PHE A 107 -6.92 2.12 1.24
CA PHE A 107 -6.12 2.22 2.45
C PHE A 107 -6.10 0.92 3.25
N THR A 108 -4.92 0.41 3.47
CA THR A 108 -4.69 -0.78 4.30
C THR A 108 -4.13 -0.43 5.67
N TYR A 109 -3.52 0.74 5.81
CA TYR A 109 -2.95 1.24 7.06
C TYR A 109 -3.39 2.69 7.30
N PRO A 110 -3.58 3.12 8.56
CA PRO A 110 -3.80 2.29 9.75
C PRO A 110 -5.26 1.83 9.81
N SER A 111 -5.46 0.59 10.22
CA SER A 111 -6.78 0.02 10.45
C SER A 111 -7.32 0.43 11.82
N ASP A 112 -8.61 0.72 11.91
CA ASP A 112 -9.26 0.82 13.21
C ASP A 112 -9.24 -0.56 13.91
N ASN A 113 -8.90 -0.55 15.20
CA ASN A 113 -8.97 -1.70 16.06
C ASN A 113 -9.70 -1.30 17.36
N PRO A 114 -10.97 -1.66 17.51
CA PRO A 114 -11.77 -1.27 18.69
C PRO A 114 -11.22 -1.77 20.03
N ALA A 115 -10.36 -2.81 20.01
CA ALA A 115 -9.73 -3.33 21.22
C ALA A 115 -8.54 -2.48 21.73
N LYS A 116 -8.14 -1.46 20.96
CA LYS A 116 -7.04 -0.54 21.31
C LYS A 116 -7.53 0.91 21.26
N THR A 117 -6.89 1.78 22.02
CA THR A 117 -7.11 3.23 21.87
C THR A 117 -6.36 3.74 20.63
N PRO A 118 -6.84 4.79 19.95
CA PRO A 118 -6.20 5.32 18.75
C PRO A 118 -4.71 5.62 18.93
N GLU A 119 -4.31 6.11 20.10
CA GLU A 119 -2.91 6.45 20.41
C GLU A 119 -1.98 5.22 20.43
N LYS A 120 -2.55 4.01 20.52
CA LYS A 120 -1.78 2.76 20.50
C LYS A 120 -1.66 2.14 19.12
N ILE A 121 -2.36 2.71 18.13
CA ILE A 121 -2.40 2.21 16.75
C ILE A 121 -2.15 3.32 15.72
N THR A 122 -1.60 4.46 16.16
CA THR A 122 -1.11 5.56 15.32
C THR A 122 0.40 5.71 15.50
N TRP A 123 1.12 5.90 14.42
CA TRP A 123 2.55 6.17 14.42
C TRP A 123 2.84 7.65 14.17
N ALA A 124 1.94 8.33 13.45
CA ALA A 124 2.03 9.75 13.12
C ALA A 124 0.81 10.53 13.65
N PRO A 125 0.68 10.74 14.98
CA PRO A 125 -0.55 11.20 15.63
C PRO A 125 -1.02 12.60 15.21
N LYS A 126 -0.21 13.37 14.49
CA LYS A 126 -0.60 14.68 13.95
C LYS A 126 -0.90 14.65 12.45
N ALA A 127 -0.67 13.53 11.78
CA ALA A 127 -0.82 13.38 10.34
C ALA A 127 -2.06 12.56 9.95
N ASP A 128 -2.47 12.69 8.71
CA ASP A 128 -3.27 11.68 8.02
C ASP A 128 -2.30 10.64 7.46
N GLU A 129 -2.11 9.56 8.20
CA GLU A 129 -1.13 8.50 7.87
C GLU A 129 -1.73 7.36 7.05
N ARG A 130 -2.94 7.57 6.48
CA ARG A 130 -3.59 6.55 5.66
C ARG A 130 -2.86 6.34 4.36
N ASP A 131 -2.41 5.11 4.18
CA ASP A 131 -1.79 4.65 2.94
C ASP A 131 -2.20 3.21 2.60
N ARG A 132 -2.07 2.88 1.34
CA ARG A 132 -2.10 1.51 0.87
C ARG A 132 -0.66 1.01 0.80
N ILE A 133 -0.28 0.18 1.76
CA ILE A 133 1.07 -0.39 1.90
C ILE A 133 1.09 -1.91 1.87
N ASP A 134 -0.09 -2.53 1.91
CA ASP A 134 -0.26 -3.98 1.74
C ASP A 134 -0.72 -4.27 0.32
N PHE A 135 0.03 -5.08 -0.40
CA PHE A 135 -0.17 -5.33 -1.82
C PHE A 135 -0.25 -6.81 -2.15
N ILE A 136 -0.85 -7.11 -3.30
CA ILE A 136 -0.67 -8.36 -4.02
C ILE A 136 -0.36 -7.99 -5.48
N PHE A 137 0.89 -8.25 -5.90
CA PHE A 137 1.31 -8.13 -7.29
C PHE A 137 1.41 -9.51 -7.92
N TYR A 138 1.22 -9.59 -9.22
CA TYR A 138 1.31 -10.84 -9.95
C TYR A 138 1.89 -10.66 -11.35
N LYS A 139 2.50 -11.75 -11.88
CA LYS A 139 2.98 -11.86 -13.26
C LYS A 139 2.94 -13.32 -13.70
N GLY A 140 2.64 -13.56 -14.96
CA GLY A 140 2.64 -14.88 -15.60
C GLY A 140 1.54 -15.02 -16.65
N GLU A 141 1.83 -15.80 -17.69
CA GLU A 141 0.87 -16.03 -18.77
C GLU A 141 -0.39 -16.73 -18.27
N GLY A 142 -1.56 -16.25 -18.68
CA GLY A 142 -2.85 -16.80 -18.29
C GLY A 142 -3.28 -16.52 -16.85
N LEU A 143 -2.48 -15.79 -16.04
CA LEU A 143 -2.87 -15.34 -14.72
C LEU A 143 -3.47 -13.93 -14.79
N ASP A 144 -4.69 -13.74 -14.27
CA ASP A 144 -5.34 -12.43 -14.28
C ASP A 144 -6.22 -12.21 -13.04
N ALA A 145 -6.08 -11.05 -12.41
CA ALA A 145 -6.92 -10.67 -11.27
C ALA A 145 -8.33 -10.30 -11.74
N ARG A 146 -9.36 -10.82 -11.07
CA ARG A 146 -10.77 -10.63 -11.43
C ARG A 146 -11.59 -9.92 -10.35
N LYS A 147 -11.16 -10.01 -9.13
CA LYS A 147 -11.82 -9.37 -8.00
C LYS A 147 -10.79 -9.02 -6.94
N ALA A 148 -10.94 -7.85 -6.34
CA ALA A 148 -10.18 -7.45 -5.17
C ALA A 148 -11.13 -6.86 -4.11
N VAL A 149 -10.90 -7.17 -2.85
CA VAL A 149 -11.61 -6.59 -1.71
C VAL A 149 -10.63 -6.35 -0.57
N ILE A 150 -10.83 -5.29 0.19
CA ILE A 150 -10.08 -5.05 1.41
C ILE A 150 -10.69 -5.92 2.50
N PHE A 151 -9.86 -6.69 3.19
CA PHE A 151 -10.25 -7.51 4.32
C PHE A 151 -9.88 -6.82 5.62
N GLY A 152 -10.87 -6.45 6.40
CA GLY A 152 -10.67 -5.72 7.65
C GLY A 152 -11.81 -4.77 7.98
N PRO A 153 -11.69 -4.01 9.08
CA PRO A 153 -12.64 -2.99 9.47
C PRO A 153 -12.73 -1.88 8.42
N LYS A 154 -13.89 -1.26 8.29
CA LYS A 154 -14.07 -0.10 7.41
C LYS A 154 -13.44 1.17 7.97
N GLY A 155 -13.20 1.25 9.28
CA GLY A 155 -12.59 2.38 9.94
C GLY A 155 -11.07 2.45 9.76
N SER A 156 -10.55 3.65 9.87
CA SER A 156 -9.12 3.97 9.88
C SER A 156 -8.81 4.94 11.02
N ILE A 157 -7.54 5.25 11.22
CA ILE A 157 -7.09 6.27 12.18
C ILE A 157 -6.52 7.45 11.40
N VAL A 158 -6.96 8.65 11.75
CA VAL A 158 -6.44 9.92 11.20
C VAL A 158 -6.20 10.87 12.35
N ARG A 159 -5.00 11.41 12.47
CA ARG A 159 -4.63 12.33 13.56
C ARG A 159 -5.02 11.81 14.94
N ALA A 160 -4.67 10.55 15.20
CA ALA A 160 -5.02 9.81 16.42
C ALA A 160 -6.55 9.77 16.71
N GLN A 161 -7.39 9.85 15.69
CA GLN A 161 -8.84 9.76 15.83
C GLN A 161 -9.42 8.70 14.89
N ARG A 162 -10.45 7.99 15.36
CA ARG A 162 -11.18 7.04 14.53
C ARG A 162 -12.00 7.76 13.47
N VAL A 163 -11.84 7.34 12.22
CA VAL A 163 -12.63 7.82 11.09
C VAL A 163 -13.25 6.65 10.33
N GLN A 164 -14.43 6.85 9.75
CA GLN A 164 -15.03 5.88 8.86
C GLN A 164 -14.65 6.21 7.41
N GLU A 165 -14.19 5.20 6.68
CA GLU A 165 -13.92 5.38 5.26
C GLU A 165 -15.21 5.59 4.48
N THR A 166 -15.22 6.65 3.67
CA THR A 166 -16.35 7.04 2.81
C THR A 166 -16.10 6.74 1.33
N SER A 167 -14.98 6.09 1.03
CA SER A 167 -14.59 5.67 -0.32
C SER A 167 -15.56 4.65 -0.93
N LYS A 168 -15.36 4.35 -2.22
CA LYS A 168 -16.10 3.28 -2.91
C LYS A 168 -15.44 1.91 -2.77
N ASP A 169 -14.40 1.80 -1.96
CA ASP A 169 -13.71 0.55 -1.68
C ASP A 169 -14.68 -0.55 -1.22
N LYS A 170 -14.38 -1.76 -1.63
CA LYS A 170 -15.15 -2.94 -1.21
C LYS A 170 -14.46 -3.59 -0.03
N PHE A 171 -15.22 -3.81 1.05
CA PHE A 171 -14.73 -4.41 2.28
C PHE A 171 -15.35 -5.78 2.51
N LEU A 172 -14.53 -6.73 2.94
CA LEU A 172 -14.95 -7.94 3.63
C LEU A 172 -14.70 -7.71 5.11
N LEU A 173 -15.77 -7.49 5.87
CA LEU A 173 -15.68 -7.15 7.29
C LEU A 173 -15.33 -8.38 8.11
N PRO A 174 -14.51 -8.24 9.18
CA PRO A 174 -14.27 -9.33 10.11
C PRO A 174 -15.54 -9.68 10.87
N LEU A 175 -15.66 -10.95 11.25
CA LEU A 175 -16.79 -11.45 12.06
C LEU A 175 -16.60 -11.16 13.56
N ASP A 176 -15.39 -10.89 13.98
CA ASP A 176 -15.00 -10.71 15.38
C ASP A 176 -13.89 -9.65 15.50
N VAL A 177 -13.20 -9.64 16.63
CA VAL A 177 -12.13 -8.68 16.93
C VAL A 177 -11.06 -8.70 15.84
N TRP A 178 -10.73 -7.51 15.33
CA TRP A 178 -9.64 -7.33 14.39
C TRP A 178 -8.29 -7.28 15.15
N PRO A 179 -7.31 -8.13 14.82
CA PRO A 179 -6.13 -8.31 15.69
C PRO A 179 -4.97 -7.34 15.42
N THR A 180 -5.01 -6.57 14.34
CA THR A 180 -3.87 -5.77 13.83
C THR A 180 -4.28 -4.34 13.50
N ASP A 181 -3.31 -3.48 13.29
CA ASP A 181 -3.44 -2.11 12.79
C ASP A 181 -3.36 -2.00 11.25
N HIS A 182 -3.24 -3.13 10.54
CA HIS A 182 -3.37 -3.21 9.10
C HIS A 182 -4.70 -3.85 8.67
N LYS A 183 -5.13 -3.53 7.45
CA LYS A 183 -6.14 -4.29 6.71
C LYS A 183 -5.42 -5.15 5.68
N GLY A 184 -5.99 -6.30 5.34
CA GLY A 184 -5.47 -7.18 4.30
C GLY A 184 -6.11 -6.92 2.94
N LEU A 185 -5.55 -7.53 1.91
CA LEU A 185 -6.10 -7.57 0.57
C LEU A 185 -6.44 -9.02 0.19
N LEU A 186 -7.66 -9.24 -0.31
CA LEU A 186 -8.11 -10.52 -0.86
C LEU A 186 -8.34 -10.36 -2.35
N VAL A 187 -7.67 -11.17 -3.16
CA VAL A 187 -7.76 -11.15 -4.62
C VAL A 187 -8.20 -12.50 -5.16
N THR A 188 -9.13 -12.49 -6.10
CA THR A 188 -9.52 -13.68 -6.86
C THR A 188 -8.83 -13.63 -8.23
N PHE A 189 -8.08 -14.67 -8.55
CA PHE A 189 -7.43 -14.83 -9.83
C PHE A 189 -8.14 -15.85 -10.71
N ILE A 190 -8.05 -15.67 -12.02
CA ILE A 190 -8.24 -16.72 -13.02
C ILE A 190 -6.86 -17.18 -13.46
N CYS A 191 -6.70 -18.50 -13.55
CA CYS A 191 -5.52 -19.16 -14.05
C CYS A 191 -5.94 -20.02 -15.26
N LYS A 192 -5.41 -19.72 -16.43
CA LYS A 192 -5.67 -20.45 -17.69
C LYS A 192 -4.42 -21.23 -18.09
#